data_26142a0b4c6396ec865676b825a00cde
#
_entry.id   26142a0b4c6396ec865676b825a00cde
#
_cell.length_a   1.000
_cell.length_b   1.000
_cell.length_c   1.000
_cell.angle_alpha   90.00
_cell.angle_beta   90.00
_cell.angle_gamma   90.00
#
_symmetry.space_group_name_H-M   'P 1'
#
loop_
_entity.id
_entity.type
_entity.pdbx_description
1 polymer ?
#
loop_
_entity_poly.entity_id
_entity_poly.type
_entity_poly.pdbx_seq_one_letter_code
_entity_poly.pdbx_strand_id
1 'polypeptide(L)'
;MIFNAQTDGSTAQKALKTAMEMFGIEATRPAHDALGDAYHTALICARLDLNKGMEEYKQALKSHENGFHGAELPGCLDRKVFYDFADKAAALSAMAGKDNICPLCNRQMLGSRWFAQPGHRYMDLATCPEHGKFLIRCRLSDQPDGTVRVSRLTYEATSEAAEAYARRAEKAEPDHHSTSRRRRRRSTASKLLEQKESE
;
A
#
# COMPACT_ATOMS: atom_id res chain seq x y z
N MET A 1 -17.01 -0.85 6.35
CA MET A 1 -16.82 0.09 5.21
C MET A 1 -17.92 1.14 5.16
N ILE A 2 -19.16 0.82 4.82
CA ILE A 2 -20.27 1.80 4.64
C ILE A 2 -20.43 2.72 5.86
N PHE A 3 -20.47 2.15 7.06
CA PHE A 3 -20.58 2.91 8.30
C PHE A 3 -19.46 3.96 8.45
N ASN A 4 -18.21 3.53 8.33
CA ASN A 4 -17.08 4.43 8.52
C ASN A 4 -17.02 5.55 7.46
N ALA A 5 -17.38 5.24 6.20
CA ALA A 5 -17.41 6.23 5.13
C ALA A 5 -18.46 7.33 5.37
N GLN A 6 -19.57 6.97 6.01
CA GLN A 6 -20.67 7.91 6.30
C GLN A 6 -20.60 8.54 7.71
N THR A 7 -19.56 8.23 8.49
CA THR A 7 -19.34 8.80 9.82
C THR A 7 -18.02 9.56 9.90
N ASP A 8 -16.95 8.89 10.36
CA ASP A 8 -15.65 9.53 10.64
C ASP A 8 -14.58 9.26 9.58
N GLY A 9 -14.91 8.53 8.51
CA GLY A 9 -13.98 8.19 7.44
C GLY A 9 -12.83 7.25 7.86
N SER A 10 -12.86 6.72 9.09
CA SER A 10 -11.80 5.87 9.61
C SER A 10 -11.75 4.51 8.88
N THR A 11 -10.60 3.85 8.90
CA THR A 11 -10.43 2.50 8.36
C THR A 11 -10.50 1.41 9.45
N ALA A 12 -10.60 1.82 10.72
CA ALA A 12 -10.68 0.91 11.84
C ALA A 12 -12.09 0.32 11.99
N GLN A 13 -12.17 -0.97 12.28
CA GLN A 13 -13.44 -1.60 12.61
C GLN A 13 -13.97 -1.04 13.93
N LYS A 14 -15.23 -0.61 13.94
CA LYS A 14 -15.90 -0.12 15.15
C LYS A 14 -16.63 -1.24 15.85
N ALA A 15 -16.60 -1.23 17.19
CA ALA A 15 -17.47 -2.06 18.00
C ALA A 15 -18.93 -1.61 17.88
N LEU A 16 -19.89 -2.53 18.01
CA LEU A 16 -21.31 -2.22 17.93
C LEU A 16 -21.71 -1.10 18.89
N LYS A 17 -21.23 -1.15 20.13
CA LYS A 17 -21.46 -0.13 21.15
C LYS A 17 -21.02 1.27 20.67
N THR A 18 -19.81 1.38 20.14
CA THR A 18 -19.28 2.66 19.63
C THR A 18 -20.13 3.18 18.45
N ALA A 19 -20.56 2.29 17.56
CA ALA A 19 -21.41 2.67 16.45
C ALA A 19 -22.80 3.15 16.90
N MET A 20 -23.36 2.54 17.94
CA MET A 20 -24.61 2.99 18.57
C MET A 20 -24.44 4.37 19.19
N GLU A 21 -23.38 4.60 19.95
CA GLU A 21 -23.05 5.89 20.57
C GLU A 21 -22.94 7.02 19.53
N MET A 22 -22.28 6.77 18.41
CA MET A 22 -22.15 7.74 17.31
C MET A 22 -23.48 8.18 16.71
N PHE A 23 -24.48 7.31 16.72
CA PHE A 23 -25.84 7.62 16.22
C PHE A 23 -26.87 7.94 17.33
N GLY A 24 -26.45 8.01 18.58
CA GLY A 24 -27.35 8.26 19.73
C GLY A 24 -28.39 7.14 19.89
N ILE A 25 -28.02 5.88 19.60
CA ILE A 25 -28.89 4.73 19.74
C ILE A 25 -28.73 4.16 21.18
N GLU A 26 -29.79 4.15 21.95
CA GLU A 26 -29.77 3.56 23.27
C GLU A 26 -29.78 2.03 23.26
N ALA A 27 -29.02 1.42 24.16
CA ALA A 27 -29.00 -0.03 24.34
C ALA A 27 -30.26 -0.52 25.04
N THR A 28 -31.27 -0.93 24.28
CA THR A 28 -32.54 -1.42 24.80
C THR A 28 -32.59 -2.93 25.05
N ARG A 29 -31.52 -3.65 24.66
CA ARG A 29 -31.38 -5.10 24.81
C ARG A 29 -30.00 -5.46 25.36
N PRO A 30 -29.84 -6.63 26.01
CA PRO A 30 -28.56 -7.07 26.52
C PRO A 30 -27.50 -7.15 25.40
N ALA A 31 -26.27 -6.74 25.73
CA ALA A 31 -25.12 -6.94 24.85
C ALA A 31 -24.72 -8.43 24.78
N HIS A 32 -24.15 -8.86 23.66
CA HIS A 32 -23.74 -10.24 23.41
C HIS A 32 -24.89 -11.26 23.35
N ASP A 33 -26.12 -10.78 23.19
CA ASP A 33 -27.24 -11.59 22.74
C ASP A 33 -27.42 -11.42 21.24
N ALA A 34 -27.43 -12.55 20.49
CA ALA A 34 -27.49 -12.53 19.04
C ALA A 34 -28.67 -11.72 18.49
N LEU A 35 -29.85 -11.81 19.13
CA LEU A 35 -31.04 -11.06 18.74
C LEU A 35 -30.89 -9.57 19.07
N GLY A 36 -30.30 -9.25 20.22
CA GLY A 36 -30.00 -7.87 20.63
C GLY A 36 -29.01 -7.19 19.72
N ASP A 37 -27.91 -7.88 19.41
CA ASP A 37 -26.89 -7.38 18.52
C ASP A 37 -27.40 -7.18 17.08
N ALA A 38 -28.20 -8.13 16.56
CA ALA A 38 -28.87 -8.00 15.27
C ALA A 38 -29.86 -6.82 15.23
N TYR A 39 -30.63 -6.63 16.27
CA TYR A 39 -31.58 -5.50 16.40
C TYR A 39 -30.86 -4.15 16.39
N HIS A 40 -29.81 -4.00 17.19
CA HIS A 40 -29.04 -2.75 17.24
C HIS A 40 -28.29 -2.51 15.91
N THR A 41 -27.78 -3.55 15.27
CA THR A 41 -27.19 -3.46 13.93
C THR A 41 -28.22 -2.96 12.91
N ALA A 42 -29.46 -3.45 12.94
CA ALA A 42 -30.52 -3.01 12.05
C ALA A 42 -30.87 -1.51 12.28
N LEU A 43 -30.89 -1.05 13.54
CA LEU A 43 -31.09 0.37 13.85
C LEU A 43 -29.96 1.26 13.31
N ILE A 44 -28.72 0.80 13.37
CA ILE A 44 -27.57 1.50 12.75
C ILE A 44 -27.75 1.54 11.23
N CYS A 45 -28.06 0.41 10.60
CA CYS A 45 -28.28 0.33 9.15
C CYS A 45 -29.40 1.27 8.68
N ALA A 46 -30.46 1.43 9.49
CA ALA A 46 -31.56 2.36 9.18
C ALA A 46 -31.14 3.85 9.20
N ARG A 47 -29.99 4.19 9.80
CA ARG A 47 -29.41 5.54 9.82
C ARG A 47 -28.43 5.80 8.70
N LEU A 48 -28.04 4.77 7.95
CA LEU A 48 -27.09 4.86 6.85
C LEU A 48 -27.83 4.97 5.50
N ASP A 49 -27.25 5.74 4.58
CA ASP A 49 -27.65 5.70 3.18
C ASP A 49 -27.05 4.44 2.53
N LEU A 50 -27.83 3.35 2.53
CA LEU A 50 -27.38 2.07 1.99
C LEU A 50 -27.19 2.12 0.48
N ASN A 51 -27.97 2.92 -0.26
CA ASN A 51 -27.82 3.03 -1.71
C ASN A 51 -26.47 3.69 -2.05
N LYS A 52 -26.17 4.83 -1.45
CA LYS A 52 -24.86 5.47 -1.58
C LYS A 52 -23.73 4.53 -1.15
N GLY A 53 -23.88 3.87 -0.01
CA GLY A 53 -22.90 2.91 0.49
C GLY A 53 -22.67 1.72 -0.44
N MET A 54 -23.68 1.23 -1.11
CA MET A 54 -23.56 0.15 -2.11
C MET A 54 -22.85 0.61 -3.39
N GLU A 55 -23.10 1.84 -3.84
CA GLU A 55 -22.36 2.40 -4.97
C GLU A 55 -20.86 2.58 -4.64
N GLU A 56 -20.55 3.14 -3.48
CA GLU A 56 -19.17 3.28 -3.00
C GLU A 56 -18.49 1.91 -2.83
N TYR A 57 -19.23 0.90 -2.36
CA TYR A 57 -18.72 -0.47 -2.25
C TYR A 57 -18.43 -1.09 -3.62
N LYS A 58 -19.30 -0.91 -4.61
CA LYS A 58 -19.06 -1.40 -5.98
C LYS A 58 -17.82 -0.74 -6.59
N GLN A 59 -17.61 0.56 -6.36
CA GLN A 59 -16.41 1.26 -6.80
C GLN A 59 -15.16 0.74 -6.08
N ALA A 60 -15.26 0.50 -4.77
CA ALA A 60 -14.18 -0.09 -4.00
C ALA A 60 -13.85 -1.52 -4.44
N LEU A 61 -14.83 -2.33 -4.82
CA LEU A 61 -14.60 -3.67 -5.39
C LEU A 61 -13.80 -3.60 -6.69
N LYS A 62 -14.15 -2.70 -7.61
CA LYS A 62 -13.38 -2.49 -8.84
C LYS A 62 -11.93 -2.09 -8.54
N SER A 63 -11.72 -1.21 -7.56
CA SER A 63 -10.38 -0.88 -7.07
C SER A 63 -9.68 -2.09 -6.45
N HIS A 64 -10.43 -2.98 -5.80
CA HIS A 64 -9.91 -4.22 -5.20
C HIS A 64 -9.45 -5.22 -6.25
N GLU A 65 -10.23 -5.42 -7.31
CA GLU A 65 -9.85 -6.25 -8.46
C GLU A 65 -8.55 -5.78 -9.10
N ASN A 66 -8.37 -4.46 -9.18
CA ASN A 66 -7.13 -3.83 -9.63
C ASN A 66 -6.00 -3.81 -8.58
N GLY A 67 -6.20 -4.38 -7.40
CA GLY A 67 -5.19 -4.44 -6.33
C GLY A 67 -5.02 -3.17 -5.49
N PHE A 68 -5.89 -2.20 -5.61
CA PHE A 68 -5.75 -0.90 -4.90
C PHE A 68 -6.43 -0.86 -3.52
N HIS A 69 -7.22 -1.84 -3.13
CA HIS A 69 -7.71 -2.08 -1.76
C HIS A 69 -8.05 -0.84 -0.91
N GLY A 70 -8.82 0.09 -1.42
CA GLY A 70 -9.26 1.27 -0.68
C GLY A 70 -8.14 2.18 -0.14
N ALA A 71 -6.93 2.03 -0.63
CA ALA A 71 -5.75 2.80 -0.18
C ALA A 71 -5.53 4.06 -1.02
N GLU A 72 -6.50 4.44 -1.85
CA GLU A 72 -6.42 5.68 -2.59
C GLU A 72 -6.57 6.87 -1.65
N LEU A 73 -5.50 7.65 -1.59
CA LEU A 73 -5.57 8.98 -1.02
C LEU A 73 -6.14 9.94 -2.06
N PRO A 74 -6.79 11.02 -1.67
CA PRO A 74 -7.14 12.10 -2.59
C PRO A 74 -5.92 12.56 -3.39
N GLY A 75 -6.10 12.94 -4.65
CA GLY A 75 -5.02 13.45 -5.49
C GLY A 75 -4.18 12.37 -6.18
N CYS A 76 -4.68 11.14 -6.34
CA CYS A 76 -4.03 10.12 -7.16
C CYS A 76 -4.03 10.53 -8.63
N LEU A 77 -2.84 10.67 -9.21
CA LEU A 77 -2.64 11.10 -10.61
C LEU A 77 -2.63 9.93 -11.59
N ASP A 78 -2.09 8.79 -11.19
CA ASP A 78 -1.91 7.64 -12.07
C ASP A 78 -2.04 6.32 -11.30
N ARG A 79 -2.65 5.33 -11.96
CA ARG A 79 -2.87 3.97 -11.44
C ARG A 79 -2.47 2.98 -12.51
N LYS A 80 -1.51 2.12 -12.19
CA LYS A 80 -1.05 1.07 -13.11
C LYS A 80 -0.93 -0.26 -12.39
N VAL A 81 -1.25 -1.33 -13.11
CA VAL A 81 -1.04 -2.70 -12.67
C VAL A 81 -0.06 -3.36 -13.62
N PHE A 82 0.93 -4.01 -13.05
CA PHE A 82 1.97 -4.74 -13.77
C PHE A 82 1.93 -6.20 -13.31
N TYR A 83 2.20 -7.12 -14.23
CA TYR A 83 2.12 -8.55 -14.02
C TYR A 83 3.44 -9.23 -14.34
N ASP A 84 3.52 -10.53 -14.08
CA ASP A 84 4.55 -11.44 -14.56
C ASP A 84 5.97 -11.16 -14.03
N PHE A 85 6.08 -10.60 -12.83
CA PHE A 85 7.40 -10.52 -12.18
C PHE A 85 7.75 -11.85 -11.53
N ALA A 86 9.00 -12.30 -11.73
CA ALA A 86 9.48 -13.54 -11.16
C ALA A 86 9.50 -13.55 -9.63
N ASP A 87 9.77 -12.40 -9.02
CA ASP A 87 9.82 -12.23 -7.58
C ASP A 87 9.64 -10.75 -7.17
N LYS A 88 9.57 -10.51 -5.86
CA LYS A 88 9.42 -9.15 -5.28
C LYS A 88 10.60 -8.24 -5.58
N ALA A 89 11.80 -8.78 -5.68
CA ALA A 89 12.99 -7.98 -5.97
C ALA A 89 12.99 -7.51 -7.44
N ALA A 90 12.61 -8.38 -8.37
CA ALA A 90 12.42 -8.04 -9.77
C ALA A 90 11.33 -6.98 -9.96
N ALA A 91 10.21 -7.12 -9.25
CA ALA A 91 9.11 -6.16 -9.25
C ALA A 91 9.56 -4.77 -8.78
N LEU A 92 10.21 -4.67 -7.63
CA LEU A 92 10.69 -3.39 -7.10
C LEU A 92 11.78 -2.77 -7.97
N SER A 93 12.67 -3.58 -8.55
CA SER A 93 13.69 -3.11 -9.49
C SER A 93 13.08 -2.52 -10.75
N ALA A 94 12.05 -3.14 -11.30
CA ALA A 94 11.33 -2.62 -12.47
C ALA A 94 10.61 -1.29 -12.13
N MET A 95 9.96 -1.22 -10.96
CA MET A 95 9.28 0.01 -10.50
C MET A 95 10.26 1.17 -10.23
N ALA A 96 11.48 0.89 -9.83
CA ALA A 96 12.54 1.90 -9.64
C ALA A 96 13.20 2.33 -10.97
N GLY A 97 13.16 1.44 -11.98
CA GLY A 97 13.81 1.62 -13.28
C GLY A 97 12.85 2.00 -14.40
N LYS A 98 12.75 1.12 -15.39
CA LYS A 98 12.04 1.35 -16.66
C LYS A 98 10.56 1.73 -16.53
N ASP A 99 9.91 1.24 -15.48
CA ASP A 99 8.48 1.46 -15.25
C ASP A 99 8.21 2.68 -14.36
N ASN A 100 9.25 3.41 -13.95
CA ASN A 100 9.13 4.63 -13.16
C ASN A 100 8.93 5.86 -14.06
N ILE A 101 7.74 5.99 -14.61
CA ILE A 101 7.39 6.97 -15.63
C ILE A 101 6.54 8.08 -15.01
N CYS A 102 6.86 9.33 -15.35
CA CYS A 102 6.10 10.51 -14.96
C CYS A 102 4.70 10.50 -15.59
N PRO A 103 3.63 10.67 -14.82
CA PRO A 103 2.27 10.64 -15.34
C PRO A 103 1.93 11.85 -16.22
N LEU A 104 2.72 12.93 -16.17
CA LEU A 104 2.45 14.18 -16.88
C LEU A 104 3.19 14.29 -18.21
N CYS A 105 4.45 13.84 -18.28
CA CYS A 105 5.27 13.97 -19.50
C CYS A 105 5.80 12.65 -20.06
N ASN A 106 5.47 11.53 -19.45
CA ASN A 106 5.94 10.18 -19.82
C ASN A 106 7.47 9.99 -19.81
N ARG A 107 8.25 10.89 -19.22
CA ARG A 107 9.68 10.70 -19.03
C ARG A 107 9.96 9.84 -17.82
N GLN A 108 11.09 9.14 -17.85
CA GLN A 108 11.54 8.35 -16.72
C GLN A 108 11.87 9.26 -15.53
N MET A 109 11.38 8.88 -14.35
CA MET A 109 11.69 9.54 -13.09
C MET A 109 12.85 8.85 -12.37
N LEU A 110 13.58 9.61 -11.58
CA LEU A 110 14.62 9.11 -10.69
C LEU A 110 13.99 8.78 -9.34
N GLY A 111 13.95 7.49 -8.98
CA GLY A 111 13.52 7.02 -7.67
C GLY A 111 14.59 7.29 -6.61
N SER A 112 14.15 7.45 -5.35
CA SER A 112 15.05 7.59 -4.21
C SER A 112 15.33 6.21 -3.58
N ARG A 113 14.48 5.78 -2.68
CA ARG A 113 14.60 4.49 -1.98
C ARG A 113 13.23 3.93 -1.62
N TRP A 114 13.04 2.64 -1.89
CA TRP A 114 11.83 1.94 -1.46
C TRP A 114 11.83 1.68 0.03
N PHE A 115 10.73 2.05 0.70
CA PHE A 115 10.47 1.69 2.09
C PHE A 115 9.31 0.71 2.17
N ALA A 116 9.57 -0.42 2.83
CA ALA A 116 8.55 -1.40 3.12
C ALA A 116 7.53 -0.87 4.13
N GLN A 117 6.27 -1.24 3.96
CA GLN A 117 5.16 -0.96 4.84
C GLN A 117 4.39 -2.26 5.13
N PRO A 118 3.62 -2.34 6.22
CA PRO A 118 2.80 -3.52 6.49
C PRO A 118 1.90 -3.91 5.30
N GLY A 119 1.71 -5.22 5.07
CA GLY A 119 0.83 -5.74 4.02
C GLY A 119 1.42 -5.69 2.61
N HIS A 120 2.71 -6.00 2.47
CA HIS A 120 3.42 -6.03 1.18
C HIS A 120 3.31 -4.74 0.37
N ARG A 121 3.24 -3.62 1.07
CA ARG A 121 3.21 -2.28 0.47
C ARG A 121 4.59 -1.65 0.55
N TYR A 122 4.88 -0.81 -0.44
CA TYR A 122 6.14 -0.10 -0.55
C TYR A 122 5.87 1.33 -0.98
N MET A 123 6.74 2.24 -0.57
CA MET A 123 6.69 3.63 -1.01
C MET A 123 8.08 4.11 -1.44
N ASP A 124 8.09 4.98 -2.44
CA ASP A 124 9.27 5.68 -2.93
C ASP A 124 8.92 7.14 -3.21
N LEU A 125 9.92 8.00 -3.20
CA LEU A 125 9.81 9.39 -3.66
C LEU A 125 10.62 9.53 -4.94
N ALA A 126 9.93 9.64 -6.06
CA ALA A 126 10.56 9.80 -7.37
C ALA A 126 10.58 11.26 -7.82
N THR A 127 11.58 11.65 -8.58
CA THR A 127 11.73 13.01 -9.11
C THR A 127 11.69 13.02 -10.62
N CYS A 128 10.76 13.76 -11.19
CA CYS A 128 10.76 14.13 -12.60
C CYS A 128 11.52 15.44 -12.78
N PRO A 129 12.44 15.56 -13.75
CA PRO A 129 13.19 16.79 -13.99
C PRO A 129 12.31 18.00 -14.33
N GLU A 130 11.13 17.77 -14.93
CA GLU A 130 10.21 18.85 -15.36
C GLU A 130 9.08 19.11 -14.36
N HIS A 131 8.60 18.06 -13.67
CA HIS A 131 7.36 18.15 -12.87
C HIS A 131 7.61 17.97 -11.37
N GLY A 132 8.88 17.88 -10.94
CA GLY A 132 9.23 17.80 -9.53
C GLY A 132 8.98 16.41 -8.93
N LYS A 133 8.59 16.37 -7.65
CA LYS A 133 8.53 15.15 -6.85
C LYS A 133 7.16 14.48 -6.89
N PHE A 134 7.18 13.14 -6.95
CA PHE A 134 6.00 12.29 -6.90
C PHE A 134 6.16 11.23 -5.81
N LEU A 135 5.10 11.01 -5.04
CA LEU A 135 5.03 9.90 -4.11
C LEU A 135 4.50 8.67 -4.85
N ILE A 136 5.32 7.62 -4.91
CA ILE A 136 4.96 6.33 -5.50
C ILE A 136 4.60 5.37 -4.39
N ARG A 137 3.44 4.73 -4.52
CA ARG A 137 3.02 3.64 -3.62
C ARG A 137 2.77 2.39 -4.44
N CYS A 138 3.41 1.30 -4.05
CA CYS A 138 3.22 -0.01 -4.66
C CYS A 138 2.67 -1.01 -3.65
N ARG A 139 1.79 -1.89 -4.11
CA ARG A 139 1.41 -3.10 -3.41
C ARG A 139 1.79 -4.30 -4.27
N LEU A 140 2.51 -5.24 -3.66
CA LEU A 140 2.89 -6.50 -4.28
C LEU A 140 1.92 -7.60 -3.83
N SER A 141 1.48 -8.42 -4.77
CA SER A 141 0.58 -9.54 -4.51
C SER A 141 1.10 -10.78 -5.22
N ASP A 142 1.34 -11.84 -4.46
CA ASP A 142 1.72 -13.13 -5.02
C ASP A 142 0.53 -13.69 -5.82
N GLN A 143 0.80 -14.27 -7.00
CA GLN A 143 -0.20 -14.86 -7.87
C GLN A 143 -0.16 -16.39 -7.76
N PRO A 144 -1.26 -17.10 -8.11
CA PRO A 144 -1.32 -18.55 -8.03
C PRO A 144 -0.28 -19.29 -8.90
N ASP A 145 0.19 -18.66 -9.96
CA ASP A 145 1.23 -19.16 -10.87
C ASP A 145 2.66 -18.96 -10.35
N GLY A 146 2.81 -18.41 -9.15
CA GLY A 146 4.11 -18.12 -8.55
C GLY A 146 4.71 -16.78 -8.97
N THR A 147 4.07 -16.04 -9.83
CA THR A 147 4.50 -14.68 -10.23
C THR A 147 4.06 -13.62 -9.22
N VAL A 148 4.55 -12.40 -9.37
CA VAL A 148 4.17 -11.26 -8.54
C VAL A 148 3.50 -10.19 -9.39
N ARG A 149 2.34 -9.73 -8.93
CA ARG A 149 1.63 -8.58 -9.47
C ARG A 149 1.95 -7.34 -8.65
N VAL A 150 2.14 -6.20 -9.33
CA VAL A 150 2.33 -4.89 -8.70
C VAL A 150 1.17 -3.98 -9.05
N SER A 151 0.53 -3.41 -8.03
CA SER A 151 -0.40 -2.30 -8.18
C SER A 151 0.30 -1.01 -7.75
N ARG A 152 0.49 -0.06 -8.68
CA ARG A 152 1.18 1.20 -8.46
C ARG A 152 0.21 2.38 -8.47
N LEU A 153 0.35 3.25 -7.48
CA LEU A 153 -0.32 4.54 -7.36
C LEU A 153 0.74 5.65 -7.36
N THR A 154 0.50 6.70 -8.13
CA THR A 154 1.38 7.87 -8.21
C THR A 154 0.61 9.10 -7.79
N TYR A 155 1.19 9.87 -6.88
CA TYR A 155 0.65 11.12 -6.34
C TYR A 155 1.64 12.25 -6.56
N GLU A 156 1.15 13.48 -6.73
CA GLU A 156 2.01 14.64 -6.56
C GLU A 156 2.51 14.68 -5.10
N ALA A 157 3.81 14.84 -4.92
CA ALA A 157 4.38 14.90 -3.58
C ALA A 157 4.15 16.32 -3.02
N THR A 158 3.14 16.46 -2.18
CA THR A 158 3.01 17.65 -1.32
C THR A 158 4.21 17.74 -0.38
N SER A 159 4.50 18.92 0.16
CA SER A 159 5.55 19.12 1.18
C SER A 159 5.38 18.15 2.35
N GLU A 160 4.13 17.97 2.82
CA GLU A 160 3.80 17.03 3.90
C GLU A 160 4.12 15.57 3.54
N ALA A 161 3.82 15.14 2.31
CA ALA A 161 4.14 13.79 1.85
C ALA A 161 5.65 13.57 1.74
N ALA A 162 6.39 14.56 1.25
CA ALA A 162 7.84 14.52 1.16
C ALA A 162 8.51 14.47 2.55
N GLU A 163 8.02 15.25 3.50
CA GLU A 163 8.49 15.22 4.89
C GLU A 163 8.13 13.90 5.59
N ALA A 164 6.92 13.37 5.36
CA ALA A 164 6.53 12.06 5.90
C ALA A 164 7.42 10.93 5.36
N TYR A 165 7.81 11.03 4.09
CA TYR A 165 8.78 10.11 3.50
C TYR A 165 10.17 10.27 4.15
N ALA A 166 10.66 11.50 4.29
CA ALA A 166 11.96 11.79 4.92
C ALA A 166 12.03 11.27 6.35
N ARG A 167 11.02 11.54 7.18
CA ARG A 167 10.93 11.00 8.55
C ARG A 167 10.98 9.48 8.63
N ARG A 168 10.45 8.79 7.62
CA ARG A 168 10.54 7.31 7.55
C ARG A 168 11.90 6.85 7.06
N ALA A 169 12.51 7.60 6.16
CA ALA A 169 13.86 7.35 5.68
C ALA A 169 14.88 7.39 6.82
N GLU A 170 14.74 8.34 7.72
CA GLU A 170 15.58 8.49 8.91
C GLU A 170 15.42 7.33 9.92
N LYS A 171 14.20 6.81 10.05
CA LYS A 171 13.87 5.72 10.99
C LYS A 171 14.14 4.32 10.43
N ALA A 172 14.31 4.19 9.11
CA ALA A 172 14.58 2.91 8.49
C ALA A 172 16.06 2.57 8.70
N GLU A 173 16.31 1.50 9.48
CA GLU A 173 17.66 0.94 9.59
C GLU A 173 18.26 0.66 8.21
N PRO A 174 19.57 0.87 8.01
CA PRO A 174 20.22 0.53 6.76
C PRO A 174 20.03 -0.97 6.49
N ASP A 175 19.48 -1.26 5.32
CA ASP A 175 19.07 -2.60 4.89
C ASP A 175 20.25 -3.58 5.00
N HIS A 176 20.26 -4.44 6.01
CA HIS A 176 21.29 -5.46 6.22
C HIS A 176 21.36 -6.49 5.07
N HIS A 177 20.39 -6.48 4.15
CA HIS A 177 20.40 -7.38 2.98
C HIS A 177 21.44 -7.01 1.90
N SER A 178 21.90 -5.76 1.83
CA SER A 178 22.93 -5.38 0.85
C SER A 178 24.34 -5.83 1.25
N THR A 179 24.60 -5.96 2.55
CA THR A 179 25.90 -6.37 3.08
C THR A 179 26.14 -7.87 2.98
N SER A 180 25.08 -8.70 3.05
CA SER A 180 25.19 -10.16 2.93
C SER A 180 25.57 -10.62 1.51
N ARG A 181 25.07 -9.96 0.46
CA ARG A 181 25.46 -10.23 -0.93
C ARG A 181 26.90 -9.81 -1.23
N ARG A 182 27.36 -8.70 -0.66
CA ARG A 182 28.74 -8.23 -0.82
C ARG A 182 29.74 -9.14 -0.07
N ARG A 183 29.33 -9.65 1.09
CA ARG A 183 30.15 -10.60 1.88
C ARG A 183 30.22 -11.98 1.23
N ARG A 184 29.13 -12.49 0.63
CA ARG A 184 29.13 -13.75 -0.16
C ARG A 184 29.99 -13.65 -1.41
N ARG A 185 29.96 -12.54 -2.15
CA ARG A 185 30.82 -12.34 -3.33
C ARG A 185 32.30 -12.24 -2.96
N ARG A 186 32.66 -11.63 -1.83
CA ARG A 186 34.04 -11.61 -1.33
C ARG A 186 34.53 -12.99 -0.88
N SER A 187 33.70 -13.75 -0.19
CA SER A 187 34.01 -15.10 0.26
C SER A 187 34.25 -16.08 -0.90
N THR A 188 33.47 -16.00 -1.97
CA THR A 188 33.67 -16.82 -3.19
C THR A 188 34.91 -16.40 -4.00
N ALA A 189 35.20 -15.12 -4.08
CA ALA A 189 36.39 -14.63 -4.77
C ALA A 189 37.69 -15.01 -4.02
N SER A 190 37.68 -14.96 -2.68
CA SER A 190 38.83 -15.37 -1.85
C SER A 190 39.12 -16.88 -1.96
N LYS A 191 38.07 -17.71 -1.95
CA LYS A 191 38.20 -19.16 -2.13
C LYS A 191 38.70 -19.59 -3.51
N LEU A 192 38.37 -18.82 -4.57
CA LEU A 192 38.84 -19.06 -5.92
C LEU A 192 40.33 -18.65 -6.13
N LEU A 193 40.83 -17.71 -5.34
CA LEU A 193 42.25 -17.32 -5.37
C LEU A 193 43.11 -18.31 -4.59
N GLU A 194 42.66 -18.83 -3.46
CA GLU A 194 43.39 -19.85 -2.68
C GLU A 194 43.53 -21.23 -3.41
N GLN A 195 42.58 -21.53 -4.31
CA GLN A 195 42.66 -22.77 -5.12
C GLN A 195 43.63 -22.65 -6.34
N LYS A 196 44.04 -21.43 -6.76
CA LYS A 196 44.99 -21.22 -7.84
C LYS A 196 46.44 -21.13 -7.40
N GLU A 197 46.69 -20.99 -6.10
CA GLU A 197 48.05 -20.96 -5.55
C GLU A 197 48.52 -22.36 -5.04
N SER A 198 47.66 -23.39 -5.18
CA SER A 198 47.92 -24.75 -4.75
C SER A 198 48.06 -25.76 -5.92
N GLU A 199 48.12 -25.31 -7.16
CA GLU A 199 48.53 -26.06 -8.35
C GLU A 199 49.87 -25.52 -8.89
#